data_35a898e0f2a17fbe831a582a8f5c9fda
#
_entry.id   35a898e0f2a17fbe831a582a8f5c9fda
#
_cell.length_a   1.000
_cell.length_b   1.000
_cell.length_c   1.000
_cell.angle_alpha   90.00
_cell.angle_beta   90.00
_cell.angle_gamma   90.00
#
_symmetry.space_group_name_H-M   'P 1'
#
loop_
_entity.id
_entity.type
_entity.pdbx_description
1 polymer ?
#
loop_
_entity_poly.entity_id
_entity_poly.type
_entity_poly.pdbx_seq_one_letter_code
_entity_poly.pdbx_strand_id
1 'polypeptide(L)'
;MTARKILISLIVGTGATVLVAFIFQGVIDEPATAEGLVKPTAGEYDPAVLGTYFPQQYKSYQKNLEMAPSPTGFGGSENVQKSLKEPEILTNFKGMPFSKDYSEDRGHPYSLQDLKASKRVTPASLGACMTCKTASISNIYREKRWGYASMPLAELFLEAKHPISCANCHDPATLKLRVGNPAFLEAMQRRGIDVDKASRSDMRSYVCGQCHAEYFFEPKTKRVVFPWDKGYLAEQMYAYYAEKPFGFEQDWNHPDSQAKMLKAQHPDFETWAGGVHGRSGVACADCHMPSLSESGRNYTSHWITSPMRQVQASCKTCHKQGEDWLLERVKAVQNNVWQLQQTAGKTVARAHEVIGKAAAVEKADKAELEKARELVRKAQWFWDMVAAQNGMGFHNPDQVLNTLGRSIDMAHQAIATANKAATTHF
;
A
#
# COMPACT_ATOMS: atom_id res chain seq x y z
N MET A 1 -16.67 20.48 41.92
CA MET A 1 -17.48 21.67 41.55
C MET A 1 -16.69 22.90 41.93
N THR A 2 -16.03 23.58 41.03
CA THR A 2 -15.51 24.95 41.23
C THR A 2 -15.53 25.62 39.84
N ALA A 3 -16.54 26.46 39.65
CA ALA A 3 -16.71 27.28 38.48
C ALA A 3 -15.67 28.44 38.53
N ARG A 4 -14.80 28.51 37.56
CA ARG A 4 -13.99 29.71 37.30
C ARG A 4 -14.78 30.68 36.41
N LYS A 5 -15.11 31.82 37.01
CA LYS A 5 -15.73 32.95 36.29
C LYS A 5 -14.70 33.56 35.34
N ILE A 6 -15.09 33.67 34.07
CA ILE A 6 -14.33 34.41 33.06
C ILE A 6 -14.76 35.87 33.15
N LEU A 7 -13.80 36.75 33.43
CA LEU A 7 -13.98 38.21 33.41
C LEU A 7 -13.70 38.71 32.00
N ILE A 8 -14.70 39.22 31.34
CA ILE A 8 -14.58 39.88 30.04
C ILE A 8 -14.40 41.37 30.31
N SER A 9 -13.21 41.90 30.05
CA SER A 9 -12.96 43.32 30.05
C SER A 9 -13.13 43.88 28.63
N LEU A 10 -14.14 44.70 28.42
CA LEU A 10 -14.34 45.45 27.19
C LEU A 10 -13.48 46.73 27.27
N ILE A 11 -12.51 46.90 26.37
CA ILE A 11 -11.82 48.18 26.16
C ILE A 11 -12.36 48.75 24.86
N VAL A 12 -13.08 49.84 24.92
CA VAL A 12 -13.52 50.65 23.80
C VAL A 12 -12.43 51.71 23.52
N GLY A 13 -11.78 51.63 22.39
CA GLY A 13 -10.80 52.61 21.92
C GLY A 13 -11.13 52.98 20.47
N THR A 14 -11.20 54.26 20.19
CA THR A 14 -11.58 54.89 18.94
C THR A 14 -10.55 54.66 17.82
N GLY A 15 -11.00 54.16 16.69
CA GLY A 15 -10.36 54.42 15.39
C GLY A 15 -9.22 53.46 14.99
N ALA A 16 -9.39 52.16 15.07
CA ALA A 16 -8.52 51.18 14.36
C ALA A 16 -9.31 49.90 14.11
N THR A 17 -9.20 49.36 12.92
CA THR A 17 -9.82 48.12 12.51
C THR A 17 -9.24 46.97 13.39
N VAL A 18 -10.04 46.46 14.31
CA VAL A 18 -9.62 45.35 15.16
C VAL A 18 -9.83 44.05 14.38
N LEU A 19 -8.73 43.42 13.98
CA LEU A 19 -8.72 42.04 13.50
C LEU A 19 -8.99 41.15 14.71
N VAL A 20 -10.20 40.63 14.85
CA VAL A 20 -10.53 39.66 15.88
C VAL A 20 -9.99 38.30 15.42
N ALA A 21 -8.80 37.95 15.88
CA ALA A 21 -8.28 36.61 15.79
C ALA A 21 -9.01 35.74 16.81
N PHE A 22 -9.95 34.91 16.37
CA PHE A 22 -10.48 33.83 17.17
C PHE A 22 -9.39 32.77 17.31
N ILE A 23 -8.67 32.80 18.41
CA ILE A 23 -7.83 31.67 18.83
C ILE A 23 -8.80 30.62 19.36
N PHE A 24 -9.19 29.69 18.48
CA PHE A 24 -9.73 28.41 18.93
C PHE A 24 -8.57 27.66 19.58
N GLN A 25 -8.38 27.85 20.89
CA GLN A 25 -7.73 26.83 21.69
C GLN A 25 -8.70 25.63 21.73
N GLY A 26 -8.53 24.73 20.76
CA GLY A 26 -9.10 23.41 20.85
C GLY A 26 -8.61 22.83 22.18
N VAL A 27 -9.53 22.52 23.07
CA VAL A 27 -9.26 21.64 24.20
C VAL A 27 -8.83 20.33 23.55
N ILE A 28 -7.52 20.10 23.51
CA ILE A 28 -6.97 18.79 23.24
C ILE A 28 -7.33 18.03 24.52
N ASP A 29 -8.44 17.31 24.51
CA ASP A 29 -8.67 16.27 25.50
C ASP A 29 -7.49 15.31 25.36
N GLU A 30 -6.53 15.42 26.27
CA GLU A 30 -5.60 14.32 26.50
C GLU A 30 -6.47 13.08 26.69
N PRO A 31 -6.17 11.98 25.99
CA PRO A 31 -6.91 10.73 26.21
C PRO A 31 -6.85 10.47 27.70
N ALA A 32 -8.03 10.32 28.32
CA ALA A 32 -8.13 10.03 29.75
C ALA A 32 -7.14 8.92 30.05
N THR A 33 -6.10 9.25 30.77
CA THR A 33 -5.15 8.27 31.30
C THR A 33 -6.01 7.34 32.13
N ALA A 34 -6.09 6.08 31.68
CA ALA A 34 -6.76 5.04 32.43
C ALA A 34 -5.94 4.80 33.70
N GLU A 35 -6.13 5.66 34.71
CA GLU A 35 -5.56 5.47 36.03
C GLU A 35 -6.10 4.15 36.57
N GLY A 36 -5.21 3.17 36.71
CA GLY A 36 -5.52 1.85 37.23
C GLY A 36 -5.35 0.68 36.26
N LEU A 37 -5.14 0.90 34.96
CA LEU A 37 -4.82 -0.21 34.05
C LEU A 37 -3.33 -0.55 34.16
N VAL A 38 -3.03 -1.81 34.40
CA VAL A 38 -1.66 -2.35 34.33
C VAL A 38 -1.20 -2.16 32.88
N LYS A 39 -0.11 -1.41 32.66
CA LYS A 39 0.42 -1.17 31.32
C LYS A 39 0.85 -2.51 30.71
N PRO A 40 0.59 -2.72 29.40
CA PRO A 40 1.12 -3.88 28.71
C PRO A 40 2.64 -3.97 28.91
N THR A 41 3.16 -5.18 29.07
CA THR A 41 4.61 -5.39 29.17
C THR A 41 5.27 -5.10 27.85
N ALA A 42 6.45 -4.52 27.87
CA ALA A 42 7.27 -4.36 26.66
C ALA A 42 7.46 -5.73 26.01
N GLY A 43 7.08 -5.84 24.71
CA GLY A 43 7.15 -7.10 23.97
C GLY A 43 5.86 -7.92 23.96
N GLU A 44 4.75 -7.41 24.48
CA GLU A 44 3.44 -8.05 24.31
C GLU A 44 2.92 -7.84 22.88
N TYR A 45 2.71 -8.92 22.16
CA TYR A 45 2.28 -8.92 20.76
C TYR A 45 0.94 -9.62 20.51
N ASP A 46 0.39 -10.31 21.54
CA ASP A 46 -0.92 -10.92 21.45
C ASP A 46 -2.02 -9.85 21.46
N PRO A 47 -2.78 -9.69 20.37
CA PRO A 47 -3.85 -8.71 20.32
C PRO A 47 -4.96 -8.96 21.34
N ALA A 48 -5.17 -10.20 21.79
CA ALA A 48 -6.17 -10.53 22.80
C ALA A 48 -5.77 -10.01 24.18
N VAL A 49 -4.47 -10.09 24.53
CA VAL A 49 -3.95 -9.54 25.79
C VAL A 49 -4.07 -8.01 25.76
N LEU A 50 -3.64 -7.37 24.67
CA LEU A 50 -3.80 -5.91 24.51
C LEU A 50 -5.26 -5.48 24.52
N GLY A 51 -6.14 -6.33 24.00
CA GLY A 51 -7.60 -6.13 23.98
C GLY A 51 -8.24 -6.04 25.36
N THR A 52 -7.63 -6.62 26.40
CA THR A 52 -8.12 -6.48 27.79
C THR A 52 -8.02 -5.05 28.29
N TYR A 53 -7.06 -4.29 27.78
CA TYR A 53 -6.87 -2.88 28.14
C TYR A 53 -7.67 -1.94 27.22
N PHE A 54 -7.95 -2.36 25.96
CA PHE A 54 -8.63 -1.57 24.93
C PHE A 54 -9.79 -2.34 24.30
N PRO A 55 -10.86 -2.65 25.05
CA PRO A 55 -11.91 -3.57 24.61
C PRO A 55 -12.68 -3.06 23.38
N GLN A 56 -12.94 -1.76 23.23
CA GLN A 56 -13.65 -1.21 22.08
C GLN A 56 -12.80 -1.31 20.81
N GLN A 57 -11.50 -0.97 20.89
CA GLN A 57 -10.57 -1.09 19.79
C GLN A 57 -10.40 -2.55 19.38
N TYR A 58 -10.25 -3.46 20.35
CA TYR A 58 -10.10 -4.89 20.07
C TYR A 58 -11.39 -5.50 19.46
N LYS A 59 -12.55 -5.16 19.98
CA LYS A 59 -13.84 -5.56 19.40
C LYS A 59 -13.96 -5.10 17.94
N SER A 60 -13.57 -3.87 17.65
CA SER A 60 -13.56 -3.39 16.25
C SER A 60 -12.47 -4.04 15.41
N TYR A 61 -11.29 -4.37 15.97
CA TYR A 61 -10.25 -5.15 15.29
C TYR A 61 -10.74 -6.55 14.90
N GLN A 62 -11.49 -7.22 15.77
CA GLN A 62 -12.03 -8.55 15.49
C GLN A 62 -12.97 -8.56 14.27
N LYS A 63 -13.59 -7.44 13.91
CA LYS A 63 -14.39 -7.33 12.67
C LYS A 63 -13.54 -7.54 11.39
N ASN A 64 -12.22 -7.40 11.45
CA ASN A 64 -11.36 -7.73 10.30
C ASN A 64 -11.34 -9.24 9.99
N LEU A 65 -11.93 -10.10 10.83
CA LEU A 65 -12.19 -11.50 10.53
C LEU A 65 -13.37 -11.70 9.58
N GLU A 66 -14.23 -10.69 9.40
CA GLU A 66 -15.33 -10.74 8.45
C GLU A 66 -14.79 -10.70 7.02
N MET A 67 -15.11 -11.72 6.24
CA MET A 67 -14.77 -11.81 4.83
C MET A 67 -15.96 -11.32 4.00
N ALA A 68 -15.77 -10.21 3.29
CA ALA A 68 -16.80 -9.68 2.42
C ALA A 68 -16.24 -8.74 1.35
N PRO A 69 -16.88 -8.66 0.16
CA PRO A 69 -16.48 -7.72 -0.88
C PRO A 69 -16.69 -6.26 -0.43
N SER A 70 -15.98 -5.33 -1.04
CA SER A 70 -16.29 -3.91 -0.89
C SER A 70 -17.66 -3.58 -1.50
N PRO A 71 -18.42 -2.60 -0.95
CA PRO A 71 -19.68 -2.17 -1.53
C PRO A 71 -19.59 -1.68 -2.98
N THR A 72 -18.41 -1.27 -3.43
CA THR A 72 -18.16 -0.87 -4.83
C THR A 72 -17.81 -2.04 -5.76
N GLY A 73 -17.58 -3.24 -5.20
CA GLY A 73 -17.13 -4.42 -5.95
C GLY A 73 -15.62 -4.46 -6.22
N PHE A 74 -14.86 -3.46 -5.76
CA PHE A 74 -13.40 -3.40 -5.89
C PHE A 74 -12.73 -3.46 -4.52
N GLY A 75 -11.76 -4.34 -4.38
CA GLY A 75 -11.15 -4.65 -3.09
C GLY A 75 -12.11 -5.44 -2.19
N GLY A 76 -11.84 -5.41 -0.90
CA GLY A 76 -12.59 -6.19 0.09
C GLY A 76 -11.64 -7.04 0.93
N SER A 77 -12.20 -8.06 1.59
CA SER A 77 -11.44 -8.97 2.46
C SER A 77 -11.68 -10.44 2.10
N GLU A 78 -11.97 -10.72 0.82
CA GLU A 78 -12.16 -12.07 0.30
C GLU A 78 -10.89 -12.51 -0.44
N ASN A 79 -10.54 -13.78 -0.27
CA ASN A 79 -9.45 -14.37 -1.04
C ASN A 79 -9.94 -14.77 -2.43
N VAL A 80 -9.85 -13.83 -3.37
CA VAL A 80 -10.26 -14.02 -4.76
C VAL A 80 -9.04 -13.97 -5.68
N GLN A 81 -8.90 -14.97 -6.57
CA GLN A 81 -7.87 -14.98 -7.59
C GLN A 81 -8.12 -13.87 -8.63
N LYS A 82 -7.20 -12.91 -8.75
CA LYS A 82 -7.29 -11.81 -9.72
C LYS A 82 -7.40 -12.31 -11.15
N SER A 83 -6.70 -13.38 -11.50
CA SER A 83 -6.73 -13.97 -12.87
C SER A 83 -8.11 -14.46 -13.33
N LEU A 84 -9.08 -14.64 -12.43
CA LEU A 84 -10.46 -14.95 -12.80
C LEU A 84 -11.18 -13.76 -13.44
N LYS A 85 -10.82 -12.53 -13.04
CA LYS A 85 -11.37 -11.29 -13.58
C LYS A 85 -10.43 -10.66 -14.62
N GLU A 86 -9.14 -10.96 -14.54
CA GLU A 86 -8.04 -10.39 -15.32
C GLU A 86 -7.19 -11.53 -15.93
N PRO A 87 -7.69 -12.27 -16.92
CA PRO A 87 -6.98 -13.43 -17.49
C PRO A 87 -5.63 -13.06 -18.10
N GLU A 88 -5.40 -11.83 -18.52
CA GLU A 88 -4.13 -11.32 -19.01
C GLU A 88 -2.99 -11.42 -17.97
N ILE A 89 -3.30 -11.51 -16.68
CA ILE A 89 -2.34 -11.78 -15.60
C ILE A 89 -1.54 -13.06 -15.90
N LEU A 90 -2.16 -14.08 -16.46
CA LEU A 90 -1.50 -15.35 -16.79
C LEU A 90 -0.39 -15.14 -17.85
N THR A 91 -0.60 -14.24 -18.79
CA THR A 91 0.40 -13.86 -19.80
C THR A 91 1.41 -12.89 -19.22
N ASN A 92 0.95 -11.78 -18.62
CA ASN A 92 1.83 -10.70 -18.16
C ASN A 92 2.84 -11.16 -17.09
N PHE A 93 2.45 -12.10 -16.22
CA PHE A 93 3.34 -12.68 -15.22
C PHE A 93 3.85 -14.09 -15.54
N LYS A 94 3.76 -14.51 -16.82
CA LYS A 94 4.28 -15.82 -17.24
C LYS A 94 5.77 -15.96 -16.86
N GLY A 95 6.09 -17.08 -16.21
CA GLY A 95 7.43 -17.33 -15.67
C GLY A 95 7.66 -16.82 -14.24
N MET A 96 6.72 -16.07 -13.67
CA MET A 96 6.74 -15.61 -12.28
C MET A 96 5.65 -16.30 -11.45
N PRO A 97 5.85 -16.52 -10.14
CA PRO A 97 4.83 -17.16 -9.28
C PRO A 97 3.45 -16.48 -9.26
N PHE A 98 3.36 -15.19 -9.54
CA PHE A 98 2.10 -14.45 -9.63
C PHE A 98 1.18 -14.93 -10.78
N SER A 99 1.72 -15.57 -11.82
CA SER A 99 0.89 -16.23 -12.84
C SER A 99 0.14 -17.46 -12.30
N LYS A 100 0.61 -18.05 -11.20
CA LYS A 100 0.00 -19.25 -10.58
C LYS A 100 -0.96 -18.90 -9.45
N ASP A 101 -0.67 -17.83 -8.73
CA ASP A 101 -1.40 -17.42 -7.54
C ASP A 101 -1.25 -15.91 -7.33
N TYR A 102 -2.26 -15.18 -7.72
CA TYR A 102 -2.38 -13.75 -7.46
C TYR A 102 -3.75 -13.48 -6.84
N SER A 103 -3.84 -13.78 -5.55
CA SER A 103 -5.07 -13.61 -4.78
C SER A 103 -5.09 -12.26 -4.09
N GLU A 104 -6.28 -11.70 -3.93
CA GLU A 104 -6.52 -10.65 -2.94
C GLU A 104 -6.32 -11.22 -1.55
N ASP A 105 -5.62 -10.49 -0.69
CA ASP A 105 -5.42 -10.88 0.71
C ASP A 105 -6.71 -10.60 1.52
N ARG A 106 -6.98 -11.42 2.52
CA ARG A 106 -8.01 -11.18 3.52
C ARG A 106 -7.57 -10.09 4.49
N GLY A 107 -8.35 -9.79 5.52
CA GLY A 107 -7.96 -8.79 6.53
C GLY A 107 -6.70 -9.16 7.32
N HIS A 108 -6.14 -8.19 8.02
CA HIS A 108 -4.90 -8.29 8.81
C HIS A 108 -4.77 -9.55 9.69
N PRO A 109 -5.84 -10.05 10.38
CA PRO A 109 -5.74 -11.26 11.19
C PRO A 109 -5.40 -12.53 10.41
N TYR A 110 -5.60 -12.52 9.09
CA TYR A 110 -5.29 -13.66 8.23
C TYR A 110 -3.89 -13.64 7.61
N SER A 111 -3.11 -12.58 7.81
CA SER A 111 -1.85 -12.33 7.10
C SER A 111 -0.85 -13.51 7.12
N LEU A 112 -0.71 -14.22 8.25
CA LEU A 112 0.14 -15.41 8.34
C LEU A 112 -0.49 -16.63 7.68
N GLN A 113 -1.81 -16.79 7.78
CA GLN A 113 -2.52 -17.89 7.14
C GLN A 113 -2.46 -17.76 5.61
N ASP A 114 -2.71 -16.56 5.08
CA ASP A 114 -2.68 -16.29 3.65
C ASP A 114 -1.27 -16.44 3.08
N LEU A 115 -0.24 -15.98 3.81
CA LEU A 115 1.15 -16.22 3.44
C LEU A 115 1.46 -17.71 3.37
N LYS A 116 1.04 -18.50 4.37
CA LYS A 116 1.28 -19.94 4.42
C LYS A 116 0.50 -20.71 3.35
N ALA A 117 -0.70 -20.27 3.02
CA ALA A 117 -1.57 -20.88 2.03
C ALA A 117 -1.22 -20.52 0.59
N SER A 118 -0.45 -19.46 0.38
CA SER A 118 -0.11 -18.99 -0.97
C SER A 118 0.70 -20.03 -1.74
N LYS A 119 0.25 -20.32 -2.97
CA LYS A 119 0.98 -21.21 -3.90
C LYS A 119 2.28 -20.60 -4.41
N ARG A 120 2.55 -19.31 -4.10
CA ARG A 120 3.82 -18.65 -4.35
C ARG A 120 4.90 -19.05 -3.34
N VAL A 121 4.50 -19.51 -2.16
CA VAL A 121 5.41 -19.99 -1.11
C VAL A 121 5.84 -21.41 -1.42
N THR A 122 7.14 -21.63 -1.39
CA THR A 122 7.80 -22.92 -1.62
C THR A 122 8.76 -23.23 -0.46
N PRO A 123 9.29 -24.44 -0.34
CA PRO A 123 10.31 -24.74 0.66
C PRO A 123 11.57 -23.86 0.56
N ALA A 124 11.85 -23.29 -0.61
CA ALA A 124 12.95 -22.37 -0.85
C ALA A 124 12.61 -20.88 -0.57
N SER A 125 11.40 -20.59 -0.15
CA SER A 125 10.98 -19.21 0.15
C SER A 125 11.74 -18.65 1.35
N LEU A 126 12.09 -17.36 1.27
CA LEU A 126 12.93 -16.69 2.25
C LEU A 126 12.11 -15.77 3.17
N GLY A 127 12.72 -15.46 4.31
CA GLY A 127 12.11 -14.72 5.41
C GLY A 127 11.71 -13.28 5.12
N ALA A 128 12.21 -12.69 4.03
CA ALA A 128 11.84 -11.33 3.62
C ALA A 128 10.30 -11.10 3.56
N CYS A 129 9.52 -12.14 3.20
CA CYS A 129 8.05 -12.08 3.18
C CYS A 129 7.43 -11.76 4.55
N MET A 130 8.11 -12.08 5.66
CA MET A 130 7.62 -11.80 7.02
C MET A 130 7.63 -10.31 7.37
N THR A 131 8.39 -9.49 6.66
CA THR A 131 8.56 -8.06 6.97
C THR A 131 7.22 -7.33 7.16
N CYS A 132 6.19 -7.70 6.39
CA CYS A 132 4.87 -7.07 6.39
C CYS A 132 3.73 -8.03 6.83
N LYS A 133 4.01 -9.14 7.51
CA LYS A 133 3.00 -10.19 7.75
C LYS A 133 2.81 -10.57 9.22
N THR A 134 3.64 -10.09 10.14
CA THR A 134 3.58 -10.47 11.56
C THR A 134 3.78 -9.29 12.52
N ALA A 135 3.12 -9.33 13.66
CA ALA A 135 3.34 -8.40 14.76
C ALA A 135 4.74 -8.56 15.40
N SER A 136 5.34 -9.74 15.24
CA SER A 136 6.66 -10.04 15.82
C SER A 136 7.83 -9.42 15.04
N ILE A 137 7.60 -8.73 13.90
CA ILE A 137 8.68 -8.27 13.03
C ILE A 137 9.70 -7.37 13.71
N SER A 138 9.25 -6.48 14.60
CA SER A 138 10.16 -5.59 15.35
C SER A 138 11.11 -6.38 16.26
N ASN A 139 10.67 -7.47 16.87
CA ASN A 139 11.49 -8.38 17.67
C ASN A 139 12.47 -9.15 16.79
N ILE A 140 11.95 -9.76 15.72
CA ILE A 140 12.78 -10.52 14.77
C ILE A 140 13.92 -9.64 14.24
N TYR A 141 13.59 -8.38 13.86
CA TYR A 141 14.61 -7.43 13.39
C TYR A 141 15.57 -7.00 14.50
N ARG A 142 15.10 -6.80 15.72
CA ARG A 142 15.99 -6.43 16.85
C ARG A 142 17.04 -7.51 17.11
N GLU A 143 16.66 -8.78 17.01
CA GLU A 143 17.52 -9.92 17.29
C GLU A 143 18.41 -10.30 16.10
N LYS A 144 17.87 -10.32 14.90
CA LYS A 144 18.52 -10.88 13.71
C LYS A 144 18.97 -9.83 12.70
N ARG A 145 18.57 -8.55 12.88
CA ARG A 145 18.74 -7.49 11.89
C ARG A 145 18.21 -7.99 10.53
N TRP A 146 18.78 -7.54 9.42
CA TRP A 146 18.40 -8.00 8.08
C TRP A 146 18.75 -9.48 7.80
N GLY A 147 19.47 -10.16 8.69
CA GLY A 147 19.78 -11.58 8.53
C GLY A 147 18.52 -12.47 8.42
N TYR A 148 17.41 -12.09 9.06
CA TYR A 148 16.16 -12.84 8.94
C TYR A 148 15.64 -12.92 7.50
N ALA A 149 15.92 -11.90 6.67
CA ALA A 149 15.39 -11.83 5.30
C ALA A 149 15.88 -12.97 4.40
N SER A 150 17.08 -13.49 4.66
CA SER A 150 17.67 -14.63 3.94
C SER A 150 17.51 -15.99 4.64
N MET A 151 16.88 -16.02 5.82
CA MET A 151 16.55 -17.28 6.49
C MET A 151 15.42 -18.02 5.75
N PRO A 152 15.33 -19.35 5.88
CA PRO A 152 14.16 -20.09 5.40
C PRO A 152 12.88 -19.55 6.03
N LEU A 153 11.86 -19.27 5.22
CA LEU A 153 10.58 -18.76 5.70
C LEU A 153 9.93 -19.70 6.73
N ALA A 154 10.11 -21.00 6.56
CA ALA A 154 9.59 -22.03 7.48
C ALA A 154 10.10 -21.86 8.92
N GLU A 155 11.36 -21.46 9.09
CA GLU A 155 11.93 -21.21 10.42
C GLU A 155 11.29 -19.98 11.07
N LEU A 156 11.06 -18.93 10.31
CA LEU A 156 10.44 -17.71 10.83
C LEU A 156 8.97 -17.88 11.21
N PHE A 157 8.24 -18.82 10.63
CA PHE A 157 6.89 -19.16 11.08
C PHE A 157 6.85 -19.68 12.52
N LEU A 158 7.96 -20.22 13.03
CA LEU A 158 8.05 -20.66 14.44
C LEU A 158 8.15 -19.47 15.41
N GLU A 159 8.68 -18.34 14.91
CA GLU A 159 8.85 -17.10 15.69
C GLU A 159 7.68 -16.12 15.49
N ALA A 160 7.06 -16.13 14.31
CA ALA A 160 5.95 -15.26 13.95
C ALA A 160 4.62 -15.81 14.49
N LYS A 161 4.39 -15.66 15.79
CA LYS A 161 3.21 -16.23 16.49
C LYS A 161 1.90 -15.50 16.20
N HIS A 162 1.97 -14.19 15.93
CA HIS A 162 0.80 -13.34 15.77
C HIS A 162 0.80 -12.67 14.39
N PRO A 163 -0.38 -12.62 13.71
CA PRO A 163 -0.55 -11.90 12.46
C PRO A 163 -0.41 -10.39 12.65
N ILE A 164 -0.68 -9.60 11.62
CA ILE A 164 -0.70 -8.14 11.73
C ILE A 164 -1.73 -7.72 12.78
N SER A 165 -1.28 -6.99 13.79
CA SER A 165 -2.11 -6.58 14.93
C SER A 165 -1.61 -5.29 15.57
N CYS A 166 -2.02 -5.01 16.80
CA CYS A 166 -1.73 -3.77 17.53
C CYS A 166 -0.25 -3.35 17.47
N ALA A 167 0.66 -4.29 17.71
CA ALA A 167 2.10 -4.03 17.81
C ALA A 167 2.78 -3.69 16.47
N ASN A 168 2.12 -3.86 15.33
CA ASN A 168 2.62 -3.35 14.05
C ASN A 168 2.53 -1.82 13.94
N CYS A 169 1.54 -1.23 14.62
CA CYS A 169 1.25 0.21 14.53
C CYS A 169 1.54 0.94 15.84
N HIS A 170 1.48 0.24 16.98
CA HIS A 170 1.69 0.80 18.30
C HIS A 170 2.92 0.21 18.98
N ASP A 171 3.66 1.06 19.68
CA ASP A 171 4.67 0.57 20.61
C ASP A 171 3.98 -0.11 21.81
N PRO A 172 4.29 -1.38 22.09
CA PRO A 172 3.56 -2.12 23.13
C PRO A 172 3.70 -1.53 24.53
N ALA A 173 4.80 -0.84 24.83
CA ALA A 173 5.04 -0.27 26.16
C ALA A 173 4.37 1.09 26.36
N THR A 174 4.31 1.91 25.31
CA THR A 174 3.85 3.30 25.39
C THR A 174 2.53 3.55 24.69
N LEU A 175 2.11 2.61 23.81
CA LEU A 175 0.93 2.67 22.93
C LEU A 175 0.97 3.83 21.93
N LYS A 176 2.06 4.57 21.84
CA LYS A 176 2.26 5.57 20.80
C LYS A 176 2.36 4.89 19.43
N LEU A 177 1.91 5.58 18.38
CA LEU A 177 2.12 5.12 17.02
C LEU A 177 3.62 4.96 16.75
N ARG A 178 3.98 3.85 16.12
CA ARG A 178 5.36 3.52 15.79
C ARG A 178 5.42 2.77 14.46
N VAL A 179 6.35 3.17 13.61
CA VAL A 179 6.73 2.38 12.44
C VAL A 179 7.70 1.29 12.89
N GLY A 180 7.31 0.03 12.69
CA GLY A 180 8.11 -1.14 13.07
C GLY A 180 8.92 -1.74 11.93
N ASN A 181 8.60 -1.40 10.68
CA ASN A 181 9.27 -1.92 9.48
C ASN A 181 10.57 -1.15 9.19
N PRO A 182 11.75 -1.81 9.29
CA PRO A 182 13.03 -1.15 9.07
C PRO A 182 13.21 -0.63 7.64
N ALA A 183 12.60 -1.27 6.64
CA ALA A 183 12.69 -0.82 5.23
C ALA A 183 12.06 0.56 5.04
N PHE A 184 10.94 0.83 5.71
CA PHE A 184 10.31 2.15 5.69
C PHE A 184 11.20 3.21 6.32
N LEU A 185 11.75 2.92 7.51
CA LEU A 185 12.65 3.83 8.22
C LEU A 185 13.89 4.18 7.38
N GLU A 186 14.53 3.17 6.77
CA GLU A 186 15.68 3.37 5.88
C GLU A 186 15.32 4.20 4.64
N ALA A 187 14.15 3.96 4.03
CA ALA A 187 13.70 4.72 2.86
C ALA A 187 13.41 6.19 3.20
N MET A 188 12.75 6.45 4.33
CA MET A 188 12.49 7.81 4.79
C MET A 188 13.79 8.54 5.14
N GLN A 189 14.74 7.85 5.79
CA GLN A 189 16.06 8.41 6.08
C GLN A 189 16.82 8.79 4.79
N ARG A 190 16.80 7.96 3.74
CA ARG A 190 17.42 8.30 2.44
C ARG A 190 16.77 9.53 1.79
N ARG A 191 15.51 9.80 2.11
CA ARG A 191 14.77 11.00 1.68
C ARG A 191 14.97 12.20 2.61
N GLY A 192 15.78 12.09 3.64
CA GLY A 192 16.00 13.15 4.63
C GLY A 192 14.85 13.37 5.61
N ILE A 193 13.94 12.40 5.74
CA ILE A 193 12.77 12.48 6.61
C ILE A 193 13.05 11.68 7.89
N ASP A 194 13.00 12.38 9.03
CA ASP A 194 13.13 11.80 10.37
C ASP A 194 11.74 11.38 10.87
N VAL A 195 11.45 10.08 10.85
CA VAL A 195 10.15 9.52 11.25
C VAL A 195 9.85 9.75 12.73
N ASP A 196 10.86 9.86 13.59
CA ASP A 196 10.65 10.12 15.02
C ASP A 196 10.15 11.56 15.30
N LYS A 197 10.34 12.46 14.33
CA LYS A 197 9.81 13.83 14.35
C LYS A 197 8.51 14.01 13.56
N ALA A 198 7.96 12.94 13.03
CA ALA A 198 6.72 13.00 12.25
C ALA A 198 5.56 13.50 13.11
N SER A 199 4.68 14.30 12.48
CA SER A 199 3.45 14.73 13.14
C SER A 199 2.53 13.54 13.44
N ARG A 200 1.56 13.73 14.33
CA ARG A 200 0.54 12.70 14.56
C ARG A 200 -0.22 12.34 13.27
N SER A 201 -0.49 13.30 12.41
CA SER A 201 -1.15 13.07 11.12
C SER A 201 -0.29 12.21 10.21
N ASP A 202 1.01 12.52 10.09
CA ASP A 202 1.94 11.71 9.28
C ASP A 202 2.03 10.28 9.80
N MET A 203 2.17 10.11 11.13
CA MET A 203 2.24 8.77 11.73
C MET A 203 0.99 7.93 11.46
N ARG A 204 -0.21 8.55 11.38
CA ARG A 204 -1.47 7.88 11.00
C ARG A 204 -1.52 7.39 9.55
N SER A 205 -0.55 7.81 8.74
CA SER A 205 -0.31 7.29 7.38
C SER A 205 0.93 6.39 7.32
N TYR A 206 2.01 6.73 8.02
CA TYR A 206 3.26 5.96 7.99
C TYR A 206 3.12 4.54 8.52
N VAL A 207 2.29 4.33 9.56
CA VAL A 207 1.99 2.98 10.06
C VAL A 207 1.23 2.09 9.06
N CYS A 208 0.61 2.67 8.05
CA CYS A 208 0.02 1.95 6.92
C CYS A 208 1.04 1.78 5.79
N GLY A 209 1.69 2.89 5.38
CA GLY A 209 2.69 2.93 4.32
C GLY A 209 3.91 2.04 4.55
N GLN A 210 4.20 1.67 5.79
CA GLN A 210 5.29 0.73 6.09
C GLN A 210 5.09 -0.66 5.48
N CYS A 211 3.87 -1.01 5.05
CA CYS A 211 3.54 -2.28 4.40
C CYS A 211 2.76 -2.08 3.09
N HIS A 212 1.90 -1.05 3.01
CA HIS A 212 1.14 -0.70 1.81
C HIS A 212 1.97 0.22 0.92
N ALA A 213 3.07 -0.30 0.37
CA ALA A 213 4.07 0.41 -0.39
C ALA A 213 4.73 -0.47 -1.44
N GLU A 214 5.31 0.16 -2.46
CA GLU A 214 6.15 -0.50 -3.45
C GLU A 214 7.50 -0.90 -2.83
N TYR A 215 7.97 -2.10 -3.16
CA TYR A 215 9.27 -2.60 -2.70
C TYR A 215 9.88 -3.64 -3.65
N PHE A 216 11.17 -3.87 -3.49
CA PHE A 216 11.88 -5.01 -4.08
C PHE A 216 12.78 -5.68 -3.04
N PHE A 217 13.27 -6.86 -3.38
CA PHE A 217 14.25 -7.58 -2.55
C PHE A 217 15.67 -7.30 -3.05
N GLU A 218 16.53 -6.78 -2.19
CA GLU A 218 17.95 -6.63 -2.52
C GLU A 218 18.56 -8.00 -2.90
N PRO A 219 19.28 -8.11 -4.02
CA PRO A 219 19.72 -9.41 -4.53
C PRO A 219 20.61 -10.22 -3.59
N LYS A 220 21.46 -9.57 -2.78
CA LYS A 220 22.43 -10.25 -1.88
C LYS A 220 21.80 -10.60 -0.54
N THR A 221 21.26 -9.61 0.17
CA THR A 221 20.76 -9.78 1.55
C THR A 221 19.31 -10.19 1.62
N LYS A 222 18.57 -10.11 0.49
CA LYS A 222 17.13 -10.34 0.40
C LYS A 222 16.27 -9.40 1.22
N ARG A 223 16.85 -8.35 1.82
CA ARG A 223 16.09 -7.35 2.56
C ARG A 223 15.11 -6.61 1.67
N VAL A 224 14.05 -6.14 2.25
CA VAL A 224 13.06 -5.28 1.60
C VAL A 224 13.66 -3.88 1.43
N VAL A 225 13.51 -3.31 0.25
CA VAL A 225 13.94 -1.94 -0.07
C VAL A 225 12.82 -1.21 -0.79
N PHE A 226 12.50 0.00 -0.34
CA PHE A 226 11.52 0.86 -1.01
C PHE A 226 12.22 1.77 -2.04
N PRO A 227 11.76 1.83 -3.31
CA PRO A 227 12.45 2.53 -4.41
C PRO A 227 12.10 4.03 -4.46
N TRP A 228 12.17 4.73 -3.33
CA TRP A 228 11.63 6.09 -3.17
C TRP A 228 12.62 7.23 -3.36
N ASP A 229 13.89 6.94 -3.61
CA ASP A 229 14.96 7.93 -3.63
C ASP A 229 14.74 9.05 -4.68
N LYS A 230 14.02 8.73 -5.76
CA LYS A 230 13.64 9.71 -6.81
C LYS A 230 12.20 10.22 -6.69
N GLY A 231 11.39 9.67 -5.81
CA GLY A 231 9.99 10.07 -5.59
C GLY A 231 9.02 8.90 -5.65
N TYR A 232 7.72 9.23 -5.67
CA TYR A 232 6.62 8.26 -5.55
C TYR A 232 5.89 7.95 -6.86
N LEU A 233 6.21 8.65 -7.96
CA LEU A 233 5.56 8.39 -9.25
C LEU A 233 6.14 7.12 -9.90
N ALA A 234 5.31 6.42 -10.68
CA ALA A 234 5.71 5.21 -11.39
C ALA A 234 6.98 5.40 -12.24
N GLU A 235 7.10 6.55 -12.94
CA GLU A 235 8.28 6.91 -13.72
C GLU A 235 9.51 7.21 -12.87
N GLN A 236 9.34 7.79 -11.68
CA GLN A 236 10.44 8.08 -10.76
C GLN A 236 11.02 6.79 -10.17
N MET A 237 10.16 5.86 -9.78
CA MET A 237 10.58 4.54 -9.33
C MET A 237 11.19 3.72 -10.47
N TYR A 238 10.64 3.81 -11.69
CA TYR A 238 11.27 3.18 -12.86
C TYR A 238 12.69 3.73 -13.12
N ALA A 239 12.86 5.05 -12.99
CA ALA A 239 14.17 5.69 -13.12
C ALA A 239 15.14 5.27 -12.00
N TYR A 240 14.65 4.99 -10.80
CA TYR A 240 15.45 4.41 -9.72
C TYR A 240 15.92 2.99 -10.07
N TYR A 241 15.04 2.13 -10.58
CA TYR A 241 15.40 0.78 -11.01
C TYR A 241 16.36 0.76 -12.18
N ALA A 242 16.30 1.76 -13.09
CA ALA A 242 17.23 1.88 -14.21
C ALA A 242 18.69 2.10 -13.77
N GLU A 243 18.93 2.60 -12.55
CA GLU A 243 20.27 2.74 -11.96
C GLU A 243 20.80 1.44 -11.34
N LYS A 244 20.02 0.35 -11.40
CA LYS A 244 20.35 -0.97 -10.84
C LYS A 244 20.75 -0.89 -9.36
N PRO A 245 19.88 -0.35 -8.49
CA PRO A 245 20.20 -0.16 -7.09
C PRO A 245 20.57 -1.49 -6.44
N PHE A 246 21.67 -1.51 -5.69
CA PHE A 246 22.21 -2.72 -5.08
C PHE A 246 22.50 -3.88 -6.06
N GLY A 247 22.62 -3.61 -7.36
CA GLY A 247 22.76 -4.62 -8.41
C GLY A 247 21.44 -5.30 -8.81
N PHE A 248 20.29 -4.77 -8.38
CA PHE A 248 18.99 -5.25 -8.81
C PHE A 248 18.67 -4.79 -10.23
N GLU A 249 18.36 -5.74 -11.11
CA GLU A 249 18.02 -5.46 -12.51
C GLU A 249 16.57 -5.79 -12.85
N GLN A 250 16.06 -6.89 -12.31
CA GLN A 250 14.73 -7.42 -12.62
C GLN A 250 14.23 -8.38 -11.54
N ASP A 251 12.94 -8.62 -11.50
CA ASP A 251 12.33 -9.70 -10.72
C ASP A 251 12.37 -11.03 -11.47
N TRP A 252 12.14 -11.02 -12.80
CA TRP A 252 12.19 -12.22 -13.65
C TRP A 252 12.43 -11.87 -15.13
N ASN A 253 12.69 -12.92 -15.93
CA ASN A 253 12.66 -12.83 -17.40
C ASN A 253 11.35 -13.42 -17.90
N HIS A 254 10.62 -12.68 -18.72
CA HIS A 254 9.40 -13.19 -19.35
C HIS A 254 9.74 -14.24 -20.40
N PRO A 255 9.20 -15.49 -20.33
CA PRO A 255 9.68 -16.58 -21.19
C PRO A 255 9.41 -16.38 -22.68
N ASP A 256 8.31 -15.73 -23.07
CA ASP A 256 7.98 -15.53 -24.47
C ASP A 256 8.75 -14.33 -25.07
N SER A 257 8.67 -13.16 -24.47
CA SER A 257 9.35 -11.95 -24.98
C SER A 257 10.82 -11.87 -24.63
N GLN A 258 11.28 -12.65 -23.64
CA GLN A 258 12.62 -12.58 -23.05
C GLN A 258 12.96 -11.21 -22.43
N ALA A 259 11.96 -10.37 -22.20
CA ALA A 259 12.13 -9.08 -21.54
C ALA A 259 12.45 -9.27 -20.06
N LYS A 260 13.32 -8.42 -19.53
CA LYS A 260 13.63 -8.31 -18.10
C LYS A 260 12.52 -7.54 -17.41
N MET A 261 11.77 -8.14 -16.51
CA MET A 261 10.53 -7.56 -15.98
C MET A 261 10.67 -7.11 -14.52
N LEU A 262 9.86 -6.12 -14.16
CA LEU A 262 9.66 -5.62 -12.80
C LEU A 262 8.25 -5.99 -12.34
N LYS A 263 8.09 -6.30 -11.05
CA LYS A 263 6.80 -6.52 -10.40
C LYS A 263 6.52 -5.41 -9.40
N ALA A 264 5.47 -4.65 -9.63
CA ALA A 264 4.95 -3.73 -8.62
C ALA A 264 4.26 -4.51 -7.49
N GLN A 265 4.47 -4.11 -6.25
CA GLN A 265 4.01 -4.90 -5.10
C GLN A 265 2.71 -4.34 -4.50
N HIS A 266 2.74 -3.15 -3.91
CA HIS A 266 1.63 -2.66 -3.09
C HIS A 266 1.58 -1.11 -3.00
N PRO A 267 1.62 -0.37 -4.13
CA PRO A 267 1.91 1.07 -4.16
C PRO A 267 0.72 1.97 -3.76
N ASP A 268 0.05 1.66 -2.64
CA ASP A 268 -1.07 2.46 -2.14
C ASP A 268 -0.62 3.75 -1.47
N PHE A 269 0.46 3.70 -0.67
CA PHE A 269 1.02 4.87 0.01
C PHE A 269 1.51 5.93 -0.98
N GLU A 270 2.22 5.52 -2.01
CA GLU A 270 2.77 6.38 -3.06
C GLU A 270 1.66 7.09 -3.82
N THR A 271 0.61 6.36 -4.15
CA THR A 271 -0.54 6.89 -4.88
C THR A 271 -1.34 7.88 -4.01
N TRP A 272 -1.59 7.52 -2.74
CA TRP A 272 -2.24 8.40 -1.76
C TRP A 272 -1.44 9.68 -1.53
N ALA A 273 -0.12 9.62 -1.38
CA ALA A 273 0.73 10.78 -1.11
C ALA A 273 0.63 11.85 -2.20
N GLY A 274 0.45 11.45 -3.47
CA GLY A 274 0.22 12.35 -4.60
C GLY A 274 -1.24 12.79 -4.79
N GLY A 275 -2.19 12.15 -4.09
CA GLY A 275 -3.63 12.40 -4.23
C GLY A 275 -4.12 13.66 -3.50
N VAL A 276 -5.35 14.07 -3.80
CA VAL A 276 -5.94 15.27 -3.18
C VAL A 276 -6.03 15.15 -1.66
N HIS A 277 -6.42 13.98 -1.15
CA HIS A 277 -6.55 13.74 0.29
C HIS A 277 -5.18 13.78 0.98
N GLY A 278 -4.18 13.09 0.43
CA GLY A 278 -2.83 13.10 1.00
C GLY A 278 -2.21 14.49 1.03
N ARG A 279 -2.31 15.25 -0.07
CA ARG A 279 -1.83 16.64 -0.12
C ARG A 279 -2.61 17.60 0.79
N SER A 280 -3.84 17.26 1.15
CA SER A 280 -4.67 18.03 2.08
C SER A 280 -4.48 17.61 3.55
N GLY A 281 -3.52 16.73 3.84
CA GLY A 281 -3.23 16.28 5.20
C GLY A 281 -4.22 15.26 5.78
N VAL A 282 -5.09 14.66 4.93
CA VAL A 282 -6.00 13.59 5.34
C VAL A 282 -5.22 12.27 5.40
N ALA A 283 -5.08 11.72 6.59
CA ALA A 283 -4.33 10.49 6.81
C ALA A 283 -5.10 9.24 6.35
N CYS A 284 -4.38 8.16 6.06
CA CYS A 284 -4.97 6.85 5.74
C CYS A 284 -6.01 6.42 6.80
N ALA A 285 -5.65 6.60 8.08
CA ALA A 285 -6.50 6.24 9.20
C ALA A 285 -7.77 7.11 9.33
N ASP A 286 -7.82 8.30 8.74
CA ASP A 286 -9.03 9.14 8.80
C ASP A 286 -10.19 8.52 8.01
N CYS A 287 -9.87 7.80 6.94
CA CYS A 287 -10.84 7.10 6.11
C CYS A 287 -11.02 5.62 6.53
N HIS A 288 -9.92 4.89 6.75
CA HIS A 288 -9.94 3.45 7.01
C HIS A 288 -10.13 3.08 8.48
N MET A 289 -9.94 4.02 9.39
CA MET A 289 -10.08 3.86 10.85
C MET A 289 -10.77 5.08 11.44
N PRO A 290 -12.03 5.38 11.04
CA PRO A 290 -12.70 6.60 11.46
C PRO A 290 -12.97 6.62 12.98
N SER A 291 -13.21 7.80 13.52
CA SER A 291 -13.66 7.96 14.90
C SER A 291 -15.10 7.53 15.03
N LEU A 292 -15.38 6.66 16.00
CA LEU A 292 -16.71 6.20 16.35
C LEU A 292 -17.05 6.62 17.78
N SER A 293 -18.34 6.68 18.11
CA SER A 293 -18.82 6.93 19.47
C SER A 293 -19.69 5.77 19.93
N GLU A 294 -19.38 5.20 21.08
CA GLU A 294 -20.18 4.16 21.73
C GLU A 294 -20.34 4.50 23.21
N SER A 295 -21.57 4.56 23.70
CA SER A 295 -21.90 4.90 25.09
C SER A 295 -21.28 6.22 25.58
N GLY A 296 -21.24 7.23 24.71
CA GLY A 296 -20.67 8.56 25.01
C GLY A 296 -19.15 8.63 25.04
N ARG A 297 -18.44 7.58 24.64
CA ARG A 297 -16.98 7.54 24.53
C ARG A 297 -16.58 7.46 23.05
N ASN A 298 -15.67 8.35 22.65
CA ASN A 298 -15.10 8.32 21.30
C ASN A 298 -13.90 7.37 21.27
N TYR A 299 -13.80 6.58 20.21
CA TYR A 299 -12.65 5.73 19.95
C TYR A 299 -12.39 5.62 18.45
N THR A 300 -11.15 5.33 18.07
CA THR A 300 -10.79 5.04 16.68
C THR A 300 -11.18 3.60 16.34
N SER A 301 -11.96 3.42 15.27
CA SER A 301 -12.28 2.09 14.73
C SER A 301 -10.99 1.38 14.31
N HIS A 302 -10.81 0.14 14.74
CA HIS A 302 -9.77 -0.77 14.26
C HIS A 302 -10.31 -1.83 13.28
N TRP A 303 -11.52 -1.62 12.80
CA TRP A 303 -12.04 -2.32 11.64
C TRP A 303 -11.48 -1.67 10.37
N ILE A 304 -10.28 -2.14 9.98
CA ILE A 304 -9.51 -1.61 8.85
C ILE A 304 -10.10 -2.24 7.59
N THR A 305 -11.06 -1.54 7.00
CA THR A 305 -11.86 -2.01 5.86
C THR A 305 -12.05 -0.91 4.82
N SER A 306 -12.73 -1.22 3.74
CA SER A 306 -13.16 -0.20 2.77
C SER A 306 -13.95 0.90 3.47
N PRO A 307 -13.57 2.19 3.32
CA PRO A 307 -14.34 3.32 3.88
C PRO A 307 -15.79 3.34 3.42
N MET A 308 -16.10 2.67 2.31
CA MET A 308 -17.47 2.56 1.78
C MET A 308 -18.40 1.73 2.67
N ARG A 309 -17.88 0.99 3.63
CA ARG A 309 -18.67 0.31 4.68
C ARG A 309 -19.03 1.23 5.84
N GLN A 310 -18.39 2.39 5.94
CA GLN A 310 -18.51 3.34 7.04
C GLN A 310 -18.58 4.78 6.51
N VAL A 311 -19.28 5.02 5.39
CA VAL A 311 -19.34 6.33 4.69
C VAL A 311 -19.68 7.48 5.64
N GLN A 312 -20.64 7.25 6.56
CA GLN A 312 -21.05 8.24 7.54
C GLN A 312 -19.89 8.68 8.45
N ALA A 313 -19.10 7.74 8.95
CA ALA A 313 -18.00 8.03 9.85
C ALA A 313 -16.71 8.45 9.10
N SER A 314 -16.49 7.92 7.91
CA SER A 314 -15.27 8.18 7.10
C SER A 314 -15.37 9.47 6.28
N CYS A 315 -16.41 9.57 5.44
CA CYS A 315 -16.51 10.63 4.43
C CYS A 315 -17.30 11.85 4.92
N LYS A 316 -18.43 11.61 5.64
CA LYS A 316 -19.37 12.65 6.03
C LYS A 316 -18.84 13.61 7.08
N THR A 317 -17.73 13.28 7.74
CA THR A 317 -17.03 14.19 8.64
C THR A 317 -16.51 15.44 7.93
N CYS A 318 -16.18 15.34 6.64
CA CYS A 318 -15.70 16.44 5.80
C CYS A 318 -16.67 16.76 4.66
N HIS A 319 -17.28 15.76 4.02
CA HIS A 319 -18.15 15.92 2.85
C HIS A 319 -19.63 16.14 3.23
N LYS A 320 -20.28 17.11 2.57
CA LYS A 320 -21.69 17.49 2.79
C LYS A 320 -22.68 16.65 1.96
N GLN A 321 -22.22 16.03 0.88
CA GLN A 321 -23.03 15.22 -0.04
C GLN A 321 -23.66 14.03 0.67
N GLY A 322 -24.77 13.50 0.11
CA GLY A 322 -25.42 12.26 0.60
C GLY A 322 -24.51 11.03 0.46
N GLU A 323 -24.77 10.01 1.27
CA GLU A 323 -23.98 8.77 1.26
C GLU A 323 -24.04 8.07 -0.10
N ASP A 324 -25.23 7.98 -0.70
CA ASP A 324 -25.40 7.36 -2.02
C ASP A 324 -24.58 8.08 -3.09
N TRP A 325 -24.55 9.43 -3.08
CA TRP A 325 -23.75 10.21 -4.01
C TRP A 325 -22.25 9.93 -3.83
N LEU A 326 -21.79 9.86 -2.59
CA LEU A 326 -20.38 9.56 -2.27
C LEU A 326 -20.00 8.15 -2.73
N LEU A 327 -20.86 7.16 -2.48
CA LEU A 327 -20.64 5.78 -2.90
C LEU A 327 -20.59 5.67 -4.43
N GLU A 328 -21.58 6.26 -5.13
CA GLU A 328 -21.61 6.25 -6.60
C GLU A 328 -20.44 7.01 -7.21
N ARG A 329 -19.97 8.09 -6.58
CA ARG A 329 -18.76 8.80 -7.03
C ARG A 329 -17.51 7.95 -6.94
N VAL A 330 -17.30 7.24 -5.84
CA VAL A 330 -16.17 6.30 -5.68
C VAL A 330 -16.26 5.19 -6.72
N LYS A 331 -17.44 4.59 -6.87
CA LYS A 331 -17.68 3.51 -7.84
C LYS A 331 -17.44 3.96 -9.29
N ALA A 332 -17.85 5.17 -9.66
CA ALA A 332 -17.58 5.73 -10.98
C ALA A 332 -16.08 5.91 -11.25
N VAL A 333 -15.32 6.41 -10.26
CA VAL A 333 -13.86 6.53 -10.37
C VAL A 333 -13.21 5.16 -10.57
N GLN A 334 -13.56 4.21 -9.72
CA GLN A 334 -12.99 2.85 -9.77
C GLN A 334 -13.35 2.11 -11.05
N ASN A 335 -14.59 2.26 -11.56
CA ASN A 335 -15.00 1.67 -12.84
C ASN A 335 -14.20 2.25 -14.02
N ASN A 336 -13.96 3.56 -14.06
CA ASN A 336 -13.17 4.19 -15.11
C ASN A 336 -11.71 3.67 -15.10
N VAL A 337 -11.11 3.57 -13.92
CA VAL A 337 -9.76 3.02 -13.76
C VAL A 337 -9.74 1.55 -14.19
N TRP A 338 -10.70 0.75 -13.75
CA TRP A 338 -10.82 -0.65 -14.10
C TRP A 338 -10.88 -0.88 -15.62
N GLN A 339 -11.73 -0.14 -16.33
CA GLN A 339 -11.85 -0.26 -17.79
C GLN A 339 -10.54 0.02 -18.50
N LEU A 340 -9.83 1.07 -18.06
CA LEU A 340 -8.55 1.43 -18.68
C LEU A 340 -7.45 0.44 -18.29
N GLN A 341 -7.46 -0.08 -17.05
CA GLN A 341 -6.53 -1.12 -16.58
C GLN A 341 -6.68 -2.42 -17.39
N GLN A 342 -7.92 -2.84 -17.68
CA GLN A 342 -8.18 -3.99 -18.54
C GLN A 342 -7.64 -3.79 -19.95
N THR A 343 -7.80 -2.59 -20.53
CA THR A 343 -7.25 -2.25 -21.84
C THR A 343 -5.71 -2.28 -21.81
N ALA A 344 -5.10 -1.69 -20.80
CA ALA A 344 -3.66 -1.69 -20.66
C ALA A 344 -3.08 -3.10 -20.48
N GLY A 345 -3.67 -3.92 -19.60
CA GLY A 345 -3.23 -5.29 -19.34
C GLY A 345 -3.28 -6.18 -20.59
N LYS A 346 -4.37 -6.09 -21.37
CA LYS A 346 -4.52 -6.81 -22.64
C LYS A 346 -3.52 -6.35 -23.69
N THR A 347 -3.25 -5.04 -23.76
CA THR A 347 -2.27 -4.50 -24.72
C THR A 347 -0.85 -4.93 -24.37
N VAL A 348 -0.51 -4.96 -23.08
CA VAL A 348 0.78 -5.48 -22.59
C VAL A 348 0.92 -6.98 -22.90
N ALA A 349 -0.11 -7.79 -22.63
CA ALA A 349 -0.10 -9.21 -22.98
C ALA A 349 0.14 -9.42 -24.48
N ARG A 350 -0.54 -8.64 -25.32
CA ARG A 350 -0.34 -8.66 -26.75
C ARG A 350 1.09 -8.28 -27.17
N ALA A 351 1.69 -7.30 -26.48
CA ALA A 351 3.08 -6.92 -26.76
C ALA A 351 4.06 -8.08 -26.48
N HIS A 352 3.89 -8.81 -25.37
CA HIS A 352 4.70 -10.00 -25.09
C HIS A 352 4.58 -11.07 -26.18
N GLU A 353 3.35 -11.35 -26.65
CA GLU A 353 3.13 -12.31 -27.73
C GLU A 353 3.80 -11.90 -29.03
N VAL A 354 3.66 -10.61 -29.42
CA VAL A 354 4.22 -10.11 -30.68
C VAL A 354 5.75 -10.11 -30.64
N ILE A 355 6.34 -9.67 -29.52
CA ILE A 355 7.80 -9.72 -29.33
C ILE A 355 8.32 -11.16 -29.40
N GLY A 356 7.61 -12.11 -28.77
CA GLY A 356 7.97 -13.54 -28.85
C GLY A 356 7.96 -14.08 -30.27
N LYS A 357 6.92 -13.73 -31.05
CA LYS A 357 6.81 -14.11 -32.47
C LYS A 357 7.92 -13.48 -33.31
N ALA A 358 8.19 -12.19 -33.10
CA ALA A 358 9.27 -11.49 -33.80
C ALA A 358 10.65 -12.09 -33.49
N ALA A 359 10.88 -12.46 -32.22
CA ALA A 359 12.14 -13.08 -31.80
C ALA A 359 12.39 -14.48 -32.39
N ALA A 360 11.32 -15.16 -32.83
CA ALA A 360 11.41 -16.46 -33.52
C ALA A 360 11.76 -16.34 -35.00
N VAL A 361 11.77 -15.14 -35.58
CA VAL A 361 12.16 -14.91 -36.97
C VAL A 361 13.70 -14.97 -37.08
N GLU A 362 14.22 -15.87 -37.93
CA GLU A 362 15.66 -16.16 -38.01
C GLU A 362 16.54 -14.92 -38.23
N LYS A 363 16.07 -13.97 -39.05
CA LYS A 363 16.79 -12.74 -39.41
C LYS A 363 16.25 -11.49 -38.72
N ALA A 364 15.54 -11.63 -37.60
CA ALA A 364 15.01 -10.48 -36.90
C ALA A 364 16.12 -9.51 -36.44
N ASP A 365 15.84 -8.22 -36.55
CA ASP A 365 16.74 -7.18 -36.06
C ASP A 365 16.82 -7.21 -34.53
N LYS A 366 17.99 -7.60 -34.02
CA LYS A 366 18.23 -7.75 -32.57
C LYS A 366 18.15 -6.43 -31.81
N ALA A 367 18.55 -5.31 -32.44
CA ALA A 367 18.51 -4.00 -31.80
C ALA A 367 17.07 -3.50 -31.61
N GLU A 368 16.22 -3.69 -32.64
CA GLU A 368 14.80 -3.38 -32.53
C GLU A 368 14.08 -4.33 -31.56
N LEU A 369 14.48 -5.61 -31.48
CA LEU A 369 13.94 -6.53 -30.46
C LEU A 369 14.27 -6.08 -29.03
N GLU A 370 15.53 -5.67 -28.75
CA GLU A 370 15.88 -5.14 -27.42
C GLU A 370 15.10 -3.87 -27.09
N LYS A 371 14.94 -2.97 -28.04
CA LYS A 371 14.10 -1.78 -27.86
C LYS A 371 12.64 -2.14 -27.56
N ALA A 372 12.06 -3.14 -28.25
CA ALA A 372 10.72 -3.62 -27.97
C ALA A 372 10.60 -4.24 -26.57
N ARG A 373 11.64 -4.98 -26.11
CA ARG A 373 11.72 -5.54 -24.75
C ARG A 373 11.75 -4.45 -23.66
N GLU A 374 12.53 -3.39 -23.87
CA GLU A 374 12.56 -2.25 -22.94
C GLU A 374 11.20 -1.50 -22.89
N LEU A 375 10.55 -1.34 -24.04
CA LEU A 375 9.23 -0.72 -24.10
C LEU A 375 8.16 -1.54 -23.36
N VAL A 376 8.09 -2.87 -23.56
CA VAL A 376 7.12 -3.72 -22.86
C VAL A 376 7.43 -3.82 -21.38
N ARG A 377 8.70 -3.86 -20.97
CA ARG A 377 9.13 -3.78 -19.57
C ARG A 377 8.52 -2.54 -18.90
N LYS A 378 8.66 -1.38 -19.51
CA LYS A 378 8.15 -0.11 -18.99
C LYS A 378 6.63 -0.04 -19.04
N ALA A 379 6.01 -0.54 -20.12
CA ALA A 379 4.57 -0.62 -20.26
C ALA A 379 3.93 -1.46 -19.15
N GLN A 380 4.48 -2.65 -18.88
CA GLN A 380 3.98 -3.53 -17.83
C GLN A 380 4.21 -2.94 -16.45
N TRP A 381 5.36 -2.32 -16.19
CA TRP A 381 5.60 -1.62 -14.92
C TRP A 381 4.50 -0.58 -14.64
N PHE A 382 4.13 0.24 -15.63
CA PHE A 382 3.10 1.25 -15.46
C PHE A 382 1.70 0.66 -15.26
N TRP A 383 1.38 -0.42 -15.96
CA TRP A 383 0.15 -1.15 -15.73
C TRP A 383 0.11 -1.78 -14.34
N ASP A 384 1.18 -2.44 -13.94
CA ASP A 384 1.26 -3.17 -12.66
C ASP A 384 1.25 -2.22 -11.44
N MET A 385 1.83 -1.03 -11.57
CA MET A 385 1.72 0.04 -10.56
C MET A 385 0.28 0.47 -10.26
N VAL A 386 -0.66 0.16 -11.15
CA VAL A 386 -2.10 0.39 -10.92
C VAL A 386 -2.78 -0.92 -10.51
N ALA A 387 -2.49 -2.02 -11.19
CA ALA A 387 -3.11 -3.32 -10.94
C ALA A 387 -2.77 -3.89 -9.55
N ALA A 388 -1.66 -3.48 -8.96
CA ALA A 388 -1.22 -3.90 -7.64
C ALA A 388 -1.82 -3.07 -6.48
N GLN A 389 -2.54 -1.97 -6.76
CA GLN A 389 -3.19 -1.16 -5.74
C GLN A 389 -4.48 -1.79 -5.23
N ASN A 390 -4.76 -1.64 -3.94
CA ASN A 390 -6.02 -2.11 -3.36
C ASN A 390 -7.20 -1.15 -3.60
N GLY A 391 -6.93 0.15 -3.74
CA GLY A 391 -7.95 1.19 -3.88
C GLY A 391 -8.55 1.34 -5.27
N MET A 392 -8.14 0.55 -6.27
CA MET A 392 -8.54 0.68 -7.68
C MET A 392 -8.46 2.14 -8.17
N GLY A 393 -7.31 2.77 -7.90
CA GLY A 393 -6.99 4.14 -8.32
C GLY A 393 -7.71 5.26 -7.57
N PHE A 394 -8.59 4.97 -6.61
CA PHE A 394 -9.32 6.02 -5.89
C PHE A 394 -8.42 7.01 -5.15
N HIS A 395 -7.26 6.56 -4.66
CA HIS A 395 -6.33 7.41 -3.93
C HIS A 395 -5.80 8.59 -4.76
N ASN A 396 -5.63 8.42 -6.10
CA ASN A 396 -5.21 9.47 -7.02
C ASN A 396 -5.65 9.14 -8.47
N PRO A 397 -6.91 9.36 -8.81
CA PRO A 397 -7.46 8.98 -10.11
C PRO A 397 -6.71 9.57 -11.31
N ASP A 398 -6.33 10.84 -11.23
CA ASP A 398 -5.68 11.55 -12.34
C ASP A 398 -4.30 10.95 -12.65
N GLN A 399 -3.50 10.69 -11.62
CA GLN A 399 -2.20 10.04 -11.77
C GLN A 399 -2.34 8.63 -12.34
N VAL A 400 -3.29 7.87 -11.83
CA VAL A 400 -3.51 6.48 -12.20
C VAL A 400 -3.97 6.36 -13.66
N LEU A 401 -4.94 7.16 -14.08
CA LEU A 401 -5.41 7.18 -15.48
C LEU A 401 -4.31 7.60 -16.44
N ASN A 402 -3.49 8.59 -16.07
CA ASN A 402 -2.33 9.00 -16.87
C ASN A 402 -1.30 7.87 -16.97
N THR A 403 -1.00 7.19 -15.86
CA THR A 403 -0.06 6.04 -15.82
C THR A 403 -0.54 4.92 -16.74
N LEU A 404 -1.82 4.58 -16.72
CA LEU A 404 -2.41 3.56 -17.62
C LEU A 404 -2.38 3.98 -19.09
N GLY A 405 -2.68 5.26 -19.39
CA GLY A 405 -2.59 5.79 -20.75
C GLY A 405 -1.17 5.66 -21.31
N ARG A 406 -0.16 5.96 -20.51
CA ARG A 406 1.25 5.78 -20.88
C ARG A 406 1.64 4.31 -21.03
N SER A 407 1.09 3.42 -20.20
CA SER A 407 1.27 1.96 -20.36
C SER A 407 0.78 1.49 -21.72
N ILE A 408 -0.42 1.89 -22.12
CA ILE A 408 -1.03 1.54 -23.41
C ILE A 408 -0.17 2.04 -24.57
N ASP A 409 0.24 3.31 -24.53
CA ASP A 409 1.07 3.91 -25.57
C ASP A 409 2.39 3.15 -25.75
N MET A 410 3.10 2.88 -24.67
CA MET A 410 4.37 2.13 -24.70
C MET A 410 4.18 0.67 -25.18
N ALA A 411 3.07 0.03 -24.81
CA ALA A 411 2.78 -1.32 -25.28
C ALA A 411 2.52 -1.34 -26.80
N HIS A 412 1.82 -0.35 -27.34
CA HIS A 412 1.67 -0.18 -28.80
C HIS A 412 2.99 0.10 -29.50
N GLN A 413 3.83 0.96 -28.92
CA GLN A 413 5.19 1.19 -29.45
C GLN A 413 6.04 -0.10 -29.45
N ALA A 414 5.92 -0.92 -28.39
CA ALA A 414 6.60 -2.21 -28.31
C ALA A 414 6.14 -3.15 -29.43
N ILE A 415 4.83 -3.23 -29.70
CA ILE A 415 4.25 -4.03 -30.79
C ILE A 415 4.76 -3.54 -32.16
N ALA A 416 4.71 -2.23 -32.41
CA ALA A 416 5.18 -1.66 -33.68
C ALA A 416 6.68 -1.91 -33.89
N THR A 417 7.50 -1.75 -32.86
CA THR A 417 8.94 -1.98 -32.89
C THR A 417 9.26 -3.46 -33.13
N ALA A 418 8.54 -4.38 -32.49
CA ALA A 418 8.73 -5.81 -32.71
C ALA A 418 8.33 -6.24 -34.13
N ASN A 419 7.25 -5.70 -34.68
CA ASN A 419 6.86 -5.96 -36.06
C ASN A 419 7.93 -5.44 -37.05
N LYS A 420 8.49 -4.25 -36.79
CA LYS A 420 9.61 -3.73 -37.59
C LYS A 420 10.81 -4.68 -37.52
N ALA A 421 11.18 -5.15 -36.34
CA ALA A 421 12.27 -6.11 -36.18
C ALA A 421 12.13 -7.37 -37.04
N ALA A 422 10.89 -7.86 -37.19
CA ALA A 422 10.59 -9.05 -38.01
C ALA A 422 10.60 -8.77 -39.52
N THR A 423 10.43 -7.50 -39.97
CA THR A 423 10.23 -7.14 -41.39
C THR A 423 11.43 -6.44 -42.03
N THR A 424 12.48 -6.09 -41.29
CA THR A 424 13.61 -5.27 -41.76
C THR A 424 14.48 -5.96 -42.83
N HIS A 425 14.08 -7.09 -43.38
CA HIS A 425 14.81 -7.86 -44.37
C HIS A 425 14.05 -8.10 -45.71
N PHE A 426 13.09 -7.22 -46.01
CA PHE A 426 12.48 -7.18 -47.36
C PHE A 426 12.92 -5.97 -48.16
#